data_951c61b78b07279fe7ec803c042a20c7
#
_entry.id   951c61b78b07279fe7ec803c042a20c7
#
_cell.length_a   1.000
_cell.length_b   1.000
_cell.length_c   1.000
_cell.angle_alpha   90.00
_cell.angle_beta   90.00
_cell.angle_gamma   90.00
#
_symmetry.space_group_name_H-M   'P 1'
#
loop_
_entity.id
_entity.type
_entity.pdbx_description
1 polymer ?
#
loop_
_entity_poly.entity_id
_entity_poly.type
_entity_poly.pdbx_seq_one_letter_code
_entity_poly.pdbx_strand_id
1 'polypeptide(L)'
;SSAASDVYKRQGKSIYDVLNMTVEEALEFFRPVPSIFRKLQTLYDVGLSYIRLGQPSTTLSGGEAQRIKLAAELSRRGTGKTIYILDEPTTGLHFADVHKLVEILHRLSEGGNTVVVIEHNLDVIKTADYIIDIGPEGGDGGGTVIACGTPEKVAKSPVSYTGKYVEKYL
;
A
#
# COMPACT_ATOMS: atom_id res chain seq x y z
N SER A 1 -23.21 27.57 13.00
CA SER A 1 -21.94 27.21 12.32
C SER A 1 -22.08 26.87 10.84
N SER A 2 -23.29 26.62 10.33
CA SER A 2 -23.52 26.38 8.89
C SER A 2 -23.33 27.63 8.01
N ALA A 3 -23.58 28.82 8.54
CA ALA A 3 -23.45 30.06 7.78
C ALA A 3 -22.02 30.46 7.42
N ALA A 4 -21.01 30.03 8.18
CA ALA A 4 -19.59 30.31 7.89
C ALA A 4 -19.01 29.45 6.78
N SER A 5 -19.57 28.26 6.54
CA SER A 5 -19.10 27.33 5.51
C SER A 5 -19.51 27.73 4.09
N ASP A 6 -20.53 28.62 3.96
CA ASP A 6 -21.01 29.06 2.65
C ASP A 6 -20.27 30.30 2.09
N VAL A 7 -19.42 30.95 2.91
CA VAL A 7 -18.73 32.18 2.53
C VAL A 7 -17.59 31.97 1.56
N TYR A 8 -16.91 30.81 1.64
CA TYR A 8 -15.78 30.51 0.76
C TYR A 8 -16.07 29.25 -0.07
N LYS A 9 -16.38 29.46 -1.35
CA LYS A 9 -16.59 28.39 -2.31
C LYS A 9 -15.50 28.42 -3.39
N ARG A 10 -14.97 27.24 -3.72
CA ARG A 10 -14.15 27.03 -4.92
C ARG A 10 -14.98 26.21 -5.91
N GLN A 11 -15.19 26.76 -7.12
CA GLN A 11 -15.99 26.09 -8.15
C GLN A 11 -17.35 25.60 -7.63
N GLY A 12 -18.00 26.41 -6.76
CA GLY A 12 -19.31 26.09 -6.16
C GLY A 12 -19.28 25.10 -4.99
N LYS A 13 -18.13 24.56 -4.60
CA LYS A 13 -17.99 23.64 -3.48
C LYS A 13 -17.49 24.34 -2.22
N SER A 14 -18.15 24.08 -1.09
CA SER A 14 -17.70 24.49 0.24
C SER A 14 -16.61 23.56 0.77
N ILE A 15 -15.95 23.93 1.87
CA ILE A 15 -14.99 23.03 2.55
C ILE A 15 -15.66 21.72 3.00
N TYR A 16 -16.92 21.77 3.41
CA TYR A 16 -17.68 20.58 3.78
C TYR A 16 -17.83 19.63 2.58
N ASP A 17 -18.19 20.17 1.41
CA ASP A 17 -18.32 19.38 0.19
C ASP A 17 -16.98 18.72 -0.19
N VAL A 18 -15.88 19.48 -0.09
CA VAL A 18 -14.53 18.97 -0.37
C VAL A 18 -14.12 17.86 0.59
N LEU A 19 -14.38 18.01 1.89
CA LEU A 19 -14.05 16.98 2.87
C LEU A 19 -14.87 15.69 2.68
N ASN A 20 -16.06 15.78 2.08
CA ASN A 20 -16.88 14.62 1.76
C ASN A 20 -16.53 13.96 0.43
N MET A 21 -15.69 14.57 -0.40
CA MET A 21 -15.19 13.95 -1.63
C MET A 21 -14.36 12.71 -1.32
N THR A 22 -14.49 11.68 -2.14
CA THR A 22 -13.50 10.60 -2.21
C THR A 22 -12.19 11.13 -2.82
N VAL A 23 -11.11 10.40 -2.65
CA VAL A 23 -9.82 10.73 -3.29
C VAL A 23 -9.98 10.82 -4.81
N GLU A 24 -10.77 9.92 -5.41
CA GLU A 24 -11.04 9.91 -6.85
C GLU A 24 -11.78 11.17 -7.32
N GLU A 25 -12.86 11.55 -6.64
CA GLU A 25 -13.61 12.78 -6.91
C GLU A 25 -12.74 14.04 -6.72
N ALA A 26 -11.91 14.04 -5.68
CA ALA A 26 -11.00 15.15 -5.39
C ALA A 26 -9.88 15.28 -6.42
N LEU A 27 -9.40 14.19 -7.03
CA LEU A 27 -8.44 14.23 -8.14
C LEU A 27 -8.98 15.06 -9.31
N GLU A 28 -10.20 14.80 -9.73
CA GLU A 28 -10.83 15.57 -10.80
C GLU A 28 -11.02 17.04 -10.40
N PHE A 29 -11.50 17.29 -9.20
CA PHE A 29 -11.75 18.63 -8.69
C PHE A 29 -10.47 19.47 -8.56
N PHE A 30 -9.38 18.87 -8.10
CA PHE A 30 -8.09 19.54 -7.89
C PHE A 30 -7.11 19.38 -9.06
N ARG A 31 -7.52 18.85 -10.19
CA ARG A 31 -6.68 18.72 -11.40
C ARG A 31 -5.94 20.01 -11.76
N PRO A 32 -6.56 21.24 -11.66
CA PRO A 32 -5.86 22.49 -11.92
C PRO A 32 -4.88 22.94 -10.84
N VAL A 33 -4.71 22.18 -9.74
CA VAL A 33 -3.85 22.54 -8.61
C VAL A 33 -2.76 21.47 -8.41
N PRO A 34 -1.61 21.58 -9.10
CA PRO A 34 -0.61 20.51 -9.17
C PRO A 34 -0.07 20.05 -7.81
N SER A 35 0.00 20.94 -6.82
CA SER A 35 0.49 20.61 -5.48
C SER A 35 -0.47 19.71 -4.69
N ILE A 36 -1.77 19.89 -4.87
CA ILE A 36 -2.81 19.04 -4.26
C ILE A 36 -2.98 17.78 -5.09
N PHE A 37 -3.10 17.93 -6.42
CA PHE A 37 -3.27 16.82 -7.34
C PHE A 37 -2.22 15.71 -7.13
N ARG A 38 -0.93 16.07 -7.04
CA ARG A 38 0.15 15.08 -6.82
C ARG A 38 -0.02 14.29 -5.53
N LYS A 39 -0.48 14.91 -4.44
CA LYS A 39 -0.71 14.22 -3.17
C LYS A 39 -1.91 13.27 -3.25
N LEU A 40 -2.98 13.71 -3.90
CA LEU A 40 -4.16 12.88 -4.13
C LEU A 40 -3.85 11.72 -5.07
N GLN A 41 -3.03 11.95 -6.11
CA GLN A 41 -2.57 10.90 -7.02
C GLN A 41 -1.81 9.81 -6.25
N THR A 42 -0.93 10.19 -5.32
CA THR A 42 -0.21 9.21 -4.50
C THR A 42 -1.16 8.38 -3.63
N LEU A 43 -2.21 8.98 -3.06
CA LEU A 43 -3.24 8.24 -2.32
C LEU A 43 -4.04 7.29 -3.24
N TYR A 44 -4.36 7.74 -4.44
CA TYR A 44 -5.03 6.93 -5.45
C TYR A 44 -4.17 5.72 -5.86
N ASP A 45 -2.88 5.95 -6.10
CA ASP A 45 -1.92 4.92 -6.53
C ASP A 45 -1.73 3.81 -5.49
N VAL A 46 -1.82 4.14 -4.19
CA VAL A 46 -1.77 3.14 -3.10
C VAL A 46 -3.11 2.43 -2.86
N GLY A 47 -4.10 2.58 -3.76
CA GLY A 47 -5.39 1.91 -3.68
C GLY A 47 -6.36 2.52 -2.67
N LEU A 48 -6.26 3.83 -2.42
CA LEU A 48 -7.14 4.56 -1.49
C LEU A 48 -8.10 5.51 -2.22
N SER A 49 -8.51 5.18 -3.44
CA SER A 49 -9.41 6.00 -4.28
C SER A 49 -10.75 6.29 -3.63
N TYR A 50 -11.25 5.35 -2.84
CA TYR A 50 -12.59 5.36 -2.23
C TYR A 50 -12.68 6.08 -0.89
N ILE A 51 -11.57 6.34 -0.20
CA ILE A 51 -11.61 7.02 1.10
C ILE A 51 -11.98 8.50 0.93
N ARG A 52 -12.69 9.06 1.91
CA ARG A 52 -13.05 10.48 1.92
C ARG A 52 -11.93 11.32 2.51
N LEU A 53 -11.73 12.53 1.98
CA LEU A 53 -10.69 13.44 2.48
C LEU A 53 -10.87 13.81 3.95
N GLY A 54 -12.11 13.93 4.42
CA GLY A 54 -12.43 14.22 5.82
C GLY A 54 -12.69 12.98 6.68
N GLN A 55 -12.32 11.77 6.22
CA GLN A 55 -12.56 10.56 6.99
C GLN A 55 -11.72 10.53 8.27
N PRO A 56 -12.33 10.30 9.45
CA PRO A 56 -11.59 10.18 10.71
C PRO A 56 -10.61 9.01 10.67
N SER A 57 -9.39 9.22 11.16
CA SER A 57 -8.35 8.17 11.19
C SER A 57 -8.75 6.93 12.00
N THR A 58 -9.64 7.08 12.98
CA THR A 58 -10.18 5.99 13.79
C THR A 58 -11.10 5.03 13.03
N THR A 59 -11.56 5.40 11.84
CA THR A 59 -12.41 4.58 10.98
C THR A 59 -11.63 3.82 9.91
N LEU A 60 -10.32 4.04 9.84
CA LEU A 60 -9.43 3.36 8.90
C LEU A 60 -9.06 1.96 9.41
N SER A 61 -9.03 1.00 8.51
CA SER A 61 -8.42 -0.30 8.77
C SER A 61 -6.90 -0.18 8.95
N GLY A 62 -6.26 -1.21 9.52
CA GLY A 62 -4.81 -1.24 9.67
C GLY A 62 -4.08 -1.07 8.33
N GLY A 63 -4.51 -1.79 7.30
CA GLY A 63 -3.95 -1.69 5.94
C GLY A 63 -4.14 -0.30 5.32
N GLU A 64 -5.31 0.32 5.47
CA GLU A 64 -5.54 1.70 4.99
C GLU A 64 -4.63 2.71 5.67
N ALA A 65 -4.47 2.60 7.00
CA ALA A 65 -3.58 3.47 7.76
C ALA A 65 -2.11 3.31 7.32
N GLN A 66 -1.65 2.08 7.04
CA GLN A 66 -0.32 1.82 6.50
C GLN A 66 -0.14 2.44 5.12
N ARG A 67 -1.11 2.27 4.21
CA ARG A 67 -1.06 2.84 2.86
C ARG A 67 -1.07 4.38 2.86
N ILE A 68 -1.77 5.02 3.81
CA ILE A 68 -1.69 6.48 4.00
C ILE A 68 -0.26 6.90 4.39
N LYS A 69 0.37 6.19 5.33
CA LYS A 69 1.77 6.44 5.70
C LYS A 69 2.71 6.24 4.51
N LEU A 70 2.52 5.17 3.75
CA LEU A 70 3.27 4.89 2.54
C LEU A 70 3.12 6.02 1.51
N ALA A 71 1.91 6.48 1.25
CA ALA A 71 1.64 7.62 0.36
C ALA A 71 2.34 8.90 0.83
N ALA A 72 2.37 9.16 2.14
CA ALA A 72 3.07 10.30 2.70
C ALA A 72 4.59 10.20 2.48
N GLU A 73 5.18 9.02 2.64
CA GLU A 73 6.62 8.79 2.37
C GLU A 73 6.96 8.93 0.88
N LEU A 74 6.12 8.38 -0.01
CA LEU A 74 6.28 8.52 -1.46
C LEU A 74 6.20 9.97 -1.93
N SER A 75 5.47 10.82 -1.22
CA SER A 75 5.37 12.26 -1.51
C SER A 75 6.63 13.04 -1.13
N ARG A 76 7.56 12.42 -0.39
CA ARG A 76 8.85 13.00 0.00
C ARG A 76 9.93 12.61 -1.00
N ARG A 77 11.00 13.40 -1.07
CA ARG A 77 12.20 12.99 -1.80
C ARG A 77 12.93 11.92 -0.97
N GLY A 78 12.95 10.69 -1.49
CA GLY A 78 13.68 9.59 -0.85
C GLY A 78 15.18 9.82 -0.80
N THR A 79 15.84 9.35 0.27
CA THR A 79 17.30 9.40 0.42
C THR A 79 17.99 8.16 -0.17
N GLY A 80 17.24 7.13 -0.55
CA GLY A 80 17.76 5.83 -0.99
C GLY A 80 18.46 5.03 0.13
N LYS A 81 18.16 5.31 1.40
CA LYS A 81 18.77 4.66 2.58
C LYS A 81 17.74 4.37 3.67
N THR A 82 16.50 4.10 3.29
CA THR A 82 15.40 3.86 4.22
C THR A 82 15.02 2.38 4.22
N ILE A 83 14.68 1.83 5.37
CA ILE A 83 14.04 0.53 5.50
C ILE A 83 12.55 0.76 5.72
N TYR A 84 11.73 0.22 4.84
CA TYR A 84 10.28 0.19 4.96
C TYR A 84 9.86 -1.20 5.43
N ILE A 85 9.11 -1.27 6.53
CA ILE A 85 8.55 -2.52 7.04
C ILE A 85 7.03 -2.38 6.97
N LEU A 86 6.40 -3.25 6.19
CA LEU A 86 4.95 -3.27 5.98
C LEU A 86 4.39 -4.62 6.43
N ASP A 87 3.33 -4.56 7.20
CA ASP A 87 2.64 -5.72 7.74
C ASP A 87 1.27 -5.84 7.07
N GLU A 88 1.09 -6.88 6.25
CA GLU A 88 -0.10 -7.17 5.47
C GLU A 88 -0.67 -5.93 4.72
N PRO A 89 0.14 -5.22 3.93
CA PRO A 89 -0.31 -3.98 3.27
C PRO A 89 -1.41 -4.20 2.23
N THR A 90 -1.65 -5.44 1.79
CA THR A 90 -2.76 -5.78 0.87
C THR A 90 -4.10 -5.96 1.56
N THR A 91 -4.15 -5.95 2.91
CA THR A 91 -5.41 -6.13 3.64
C THR A 91 -6.46 -5.11 3.21
N GLY A 92 -7.63 -5.61 2.78
CA GLY A 92 -8.75 -4.81 2.32
C GLY A 92 -8.58 -4.20 0.92
N LEU A 93 -7.51 -4.54 0.18
CA LEU A 93 -7.36 -4.15 -1.23
C LEU A 93 -8.17 -5.06 -2.16
N HIS A 94 -8.75 -4.44 -3.18
CA HIS A 94 -9.23 -5.18 -4.34
C HIS A 94 -8.03 -5.72 -5.14
N PHE A 95 -8.16 -6.90 -5.75
CA PHE A 95 -7.04 -7.54 -6.46
C PHE A 95 -6.39 -6.64 -7.52
N ALA A 96 -7.15 -5.79 -8.20
CA ALA A 96 -6.64 -4.84 -9.19
C ALA A 96 -5.72 -3.75 -8.58
N ASP A 97 -5.90 -3.44 -7.30
CA ASP A 97 -5.08 -2.44 -6.61
C ASP A 97 -3.81 -3.06 -6.01
N VAL A 98 -3.76 -4.39 -5.86
CA VAL A 98 -2.56 -5.10 -5.41
C VAL A 98 -1.40 -4.87 -6.38
N HIS A 99 -1.66 -4.90 -7.69
CA HIS A 99 -0.62 -4.63 -8.70
C HIS A 99 -0.04 -3.22 -8.59
N LYS A 100 -0.87 -2.22 -8.36
CA LYS A 100 -0.42 -0.83 -8.14
C LYS A 100 0.47 -0.73 -6.89
N LEU A 101 0.08 -1.41 -5.82
CA LEU A 101 0.89 -1.47 -4.59
C LEU A 101 2.25 -2.13 -4.86
N VAL A 102 2.27 -3.26 -5.58
CA VAL A 102 3.50 -3.96 -5.97
C VAL A 102 4.43 -3.05 -6.77
N GLU A 103 3.92 -2.33 -7.78
CA GLU A 103 4.71 -1.36 -8.56
C GLU A 103 5.33 -0.27 -7.68
N ILE A 104 4.61 0.18 -6.67
CA ILE A 104 5.09 1.17 -5.71
C ILE A 104 6.22 0.60 -4.85
N LEU A 105 6.06 -0.62 -4.34
CA LEU A 105 7.08 -1.30 -3.53
C LEU A 105 8.36 -1.51 -4.34
N HIS A 106 8.24 -1.91 -5.61
CA HIS A 106 9.38 -2.03 -6.52
C HIS A 106 10.07 -0.67 -6.75
N ARG A 107 9.33 0.39 -7.04
CA ARG A 107 9.92 1.73 -7.19
C ARG A 107 10.67 2.20 -5.94
N LEU A 108 10.20 1.84 -4.73
CA LEU A 108 10.93 2.14 -3.50
C LEU A 108 12.24 1.36 -3.41
N SER A 109 12.22 0.08 -3.74
CA SER A 109 13.42 -0.77 -3.76
C SER A 109 14.44 -0.29 -4.80
N GLU A 110 14.01 -0.04 -6.04
CA GLU A 110 14.83 0.51 -7.12
C GLU A 110 15.45 1.87 -6.76
N GLY A 111 14.76 2.64 -5.92
CA GLY A 111 15.27 3.90 -5.36
C GLY A 111 16.39 3.73 -4.32
N GLY A 112 16.91 2.51 -4.13
CA GLY A 112 18.01 2.18 -3.21
C GLY A 112 17.57 1.92 -1.77
N ASN A 113 16.27 1.81 -1.52
CA ASN A 113 15.74 1.48 -0.21
C ASN A 113 15.61 -0.03 -0.02
N THR A 114 15.46 -0.46 1.23
CA THR A 114 15.11 -1.84 1.57
C THR A 114 13.63 -1.89 1.93
N VAL A 115 12.90 -2.79 1.29
CA VAL A 115 11.46 -3.00 1.54
C VAL A 115 11.26 -4.40 2.09
N VAL A 116 10.76 -4.49 3.31
CA VAL A 116 10.40 -5.74 3.98
C VAL A 116 8.88 -5.78 4.10
N VAL A 117 8.28 -6.85 3.57
CA VAL A 117 6.82 -7.01 3.54
C VAL A 117 6.46 -8.34 4.20
N ILE A 118 5.59 -8.30 5.19
CA ILE A 118 4.97 -9.49 5.76
C ILE A 118 3.67 -9.67 4.99
N GLU A 119 3.52 -10.78 4.27
CA GLU A 119 2.37 -10.98 3.38
C GLU A 119 2.00 -12.46 3.20
N HIS A 120 0.72 -12.66 2.90
CA HIS A 120 0.15 -13.95 2.50
C HIS A 120 -0.35 -13.93 1.05
N ASN A 121 -0.41 -12.75 0.45
CA ASN A 121 -0.86 -12.56 -0.93
C ASN A 121 0.21 -13.03 -1.91
N LEU A 122 -0.11 -14.07 -2.69
CA LEU A 122 0.82 -14.66 -3.66
C LEU A 122 1.22 -13.70 -4.78
N ASP A 123 0.36 -12.74 -5.14
CA ASP A 123 0.69 -11.73 -6.15
C ASP A 123 1.81 -10.79 -5.70
N VAL A 124 1.95 -10.59 -4.39
CA VAL A 124 3.09 -9.86 -3.81
C VAL A 124 4.28 -10.79 -3.64
N ILE A 125 4.07 -11.98 -3.05
CA ILE A 125 5.17 -12.92 -2.71
C ILE A 125 5.96 -13.32 -3.96
N LYS A 126 5.28 -13.63 -5.07
CA LYS A 126 5.95 -14.05 -6.32
C LYS A 126 6.83 -12.96 -6.96
N THR A 127 6.61 -11.69 -6.59
CA THR A 127 7.36 -10.54 -7.14
C THR A 127 8.53 -10.10 -6.27
N ALA A 128 8.73 -10.76 -5.13
CA ALA A 128 9.80 -10.43 -4.20
C ALA A 128 11.18 -10.82 -4.76
N ASP A 129 12.21 -10.02 -4.52
CA ASP A 129 13.61 -10.37 -4.83
C ASP A 129 14.11 -11.51 -3.92
N TYR A 130 13.58 -11.56 -2.69
CA TYR A 130 13.97 -12.52 -1.69
C TYR A 130 12.83 -12.86 -0.74
N ILE A 131 12.59 -14.15 -0.51
CA ILE A 131 11.56 -14.66 0.40
C ILE A 131 12.24 -15.23 1.64
N ILE A 132 11.68 -14.98 2.81
CA ILE A 132 11.98 -15.66 4.07
C ILE A 132 10.68 -16.34 4.51
N ASP A 133 10.63 -17.67 4.35
CA ASP A 133 9.45 -18.46 4.71
C ASP A 133 9.60 -18.99 6.13
N ILE A 134 8.64 -18.62 6.98
CA ILE A 134 8.62 -18.96 8.41
C ILE A 134 7.52 -19.96 8.66
N GLY A 135 7.86 -21.08 9.30
CA GLY A 135 6.90 -22.13 9.56
C GLY A 135 7.48 -23.24 10.48
N PRO A 136 7.03 -24.52 10.31
CA PRO A 136 6.01 -24.99 9.35
C PRO A 136 4.57 -24.59 9.77
N GLU A 137 4.34 -24.34 11.05
CA GLU A 137 3.02 -24.03 11.64
C GLU A 137 3.03 -22.65 12.30
N GLY A 138 1.91 -22.21 12.85
CA GLY A 138 1.81 -21.02 13.68
C GLY A 138 2.01 -21.33 15.18
N GLY A 139 2.17 -20.29 16.02
CA GLY A 139 2.32 -20.44 17.46
C GLY A 139 3.58 -21.19 17.88
N ASP A 140 3.47 -22.06 18.89
CA ASP A 140 4.62 -22.78 19.49
C ASP A 140 5.29 -23.78 18.53
N GLY A 141 4.59 -24.26 17.50
CA GLY A 141 5.12 -25.14 16.44
C GLY A 141 5.74 -24.39 15.25
N GLY A 142 5.77 -23.07 15.27
CA GLY A 142 6.24 -22.21 14.19
C GLY A 142 7.47 -21.39 14.54
N GLY A 143 7.65 -20.28 13.81
CA GLY A 143 8.70 -19.30 14.07
C GLY A 143 10.10 -19.69 13.59
N THR A 144 10.22 -20.82 12.87
CA THR A 144 11.51 -21.26 12.29
C THR A 144 11.57 -20.90 10.81
N VAL A 145 12.74 -20.44 10.34
CA VAL A 145 12.95 -20.25 8.91
C VAL A 145 13.08 -21.60 8.23
N ILE A 146 12.08 -21.98 7.43
CA ILE A 146 12.02 -23.27 6.73
C ILE A 146 12.56 -23.22 5.30
N ALA A 147 12.50 -22.05 4.67
CA ALA A 147 13.11 -21.81 3.37
C ALA A 147 13.45 -20.32 3.22
N CYS A 148 14.50 -20.02 2.46
CA CYS A 148 14.80 -18.64 2.10
C CYS A 148 15.57 -18.58 0.77
N GLY A 149 15.36 -17.49 0.04
CA GLY A 149 16.01 -17.25 -1.26
C GLY A 149 15.09 -16.54 -2.23
N THR A 150 15.48 -16.56 -3.52
CA THR A 150 14.59 -16.07 -4.58
C THR A 150 13.30 -16.91 -4.67
N PRO A 151 12.23 -16.42 -5.27
CA PRO A 151 11.00 -17.19 -5.46
C PRO A 151 11.25 -18.57 -6.07
N GLU A 152 12.12 -18.66 -7.10
CA GLU A 152 12.48 -19.92 -7.78
C GLU A 152 13.22 -20.90 -6.86
N LYS A 153 14.01 -20.36 -5.92
CA LYS A 153 14.72 -21.21 -4.94
C LYS A 153 13.76 -21.74 -3.88
N VAL A 154 12.85 -20.88 -3.38
CA VAL A 154 11.85 -21.27 -2.39
C VAL A 154 10.83 -22.24 -2.99
N ALA A 155 10.44 -22.06 -4.25
CA ALA A 155 9.56 -22.98 -4.98
C ALA A 155 10.08 -24.42 -5.02
N LYS A 156 11.39 -24.61 -5.03
CA LYS A 156 12.04 -25.94 -5.02
C LYS A 156 12.17 -26.57 -3.63
N SER A 157 11.80 -25.86 -2.58
CA SER A 157 11.89 -26.38 -1.21
C SER A 157 10.80 -27.43 -0.94
N PRO A 158 11.17 -28.66 -0.53
CA PRO A 158 10.19 -29.73 -0.25
C PRO A 158 9.35 -29.47 0.99
N VAL A 159 9.78 -28.57 1.88
CA VAL A 159 9.15 -28.26 3.16
C VAL A 159 8.36 -26.95 3.15
N SER A 160 8.56 -26.11 2.16
CA SER A 160 7.89 -24.80 2.05
C SER A 160 6.48 -24.97 1.47
N TYR A 161 5.46 -24.64 2.25
CA TYR A 161 4.11 -24.50 1.72
C TYR A 161 4.00 -23.32 0.77
N THR A 162 4.59 -22.19 1.13
CA THR A 162 4.67 -21.00 0.29
C THR A 162 5.29 -21.34 -1.07
N GLY A 163 6.40 -22.10 -1.07
CA GLY A 163 7.08 -22.55 -2.27
C GLY A 163 6.18 -23.35 -3.22
N LYS A 164 5.37 -24.27 -2.70
CA LYS A 164 4.43 -25.08 -3.49
C LYS A 164 3.37 -24.24 -4.21
N TYR A 165 2.96 -23.11 -3.60
CA TYR A 165 2.00 -22.20 -4.23
C TYR A 165 2.69 -21.27 -5.23
N VAL A 166 3.87 -20.73 -4.89
CA VAL A 166 4.64 -19.85 -5.77
C VAL A 166 5.06 -20.56 -7.06
N GLU A 167 5.43 -21.86 -7.00
CA GLU A 167 5.79 -22.67 -8.16
C GLU A 167 4.76 -22.62 -9.31
N LYS A 168 3.48 -22.45 -8.98
CA LYS A 168 2.40 -22.39 -9.98
C LYS A 168 2.34 -21.07 -10.76
N TYR A 169 3.10 -20.07 -10.32
CA TYR A 169 3.07 -18.70 -10.87
C TYR A 169 4.42 -18.28 -11.47
N LEU A 170 5.42 -19.13 -11.38
CA LEU A 170 6.73 -18.99 -12.02
C LEU A 170 6.73 -19.72 -13.37
#